data_e78db4a51c584e7cd55cb0d358ba10c3
#
_entry.id   e78db4a51c584e7cd55cb0d358ba10c3
#
_cell.length_a   1.000
_cell.length_b   1.000
_cell.length_c   1.000
_cell.angle_alpha   90.00
_cell.angle_beta   90.00
_cell.angle_gamma   90.00
#
_symmetry.space_group_name_H-M   'P 1'
#
loop_
_entity.id
_entity.type
_entity.pdbx_description
1 polymer ?
#
loop_
_entity_poly.entity_id
_entity_poly.type
_entity_poly.pdbx_seq_one_letter_code
_entity_poly.pdbx_strand_id
1 'polypeptide(L)'
;ISFPKKYHEFIFEKGYIGVNGCSLTLGKVNKNTFNIHLIPETLSVTNLDGLSKGSSVNVEIDQNTISIVETVKRTLATQKLR
;
A
#
# COMPACT_ATOMS: atom_id res chain seq x y z
N ILE A 1 -7.84 -0.82 6.26
CA ILE A 1 -6.62 -0.43 7.01
C ILE A 1 -6.41 1.08 6.87
N SER A 2 -6.16 1.74 7.97
CA SER A 2 -5.86 3.18 8.01
C SER A 2 -4.35 3.41 7.89
N PHE A 3 -3.98 4.52 7.27
CA PHE A 3 -2.57 4.89 7.11
C PHE A 3 -2.40 6.42 7.16
N PRO A 4 -1.20 6.95 7.49
CA PRO A 4 -0.96 8.39 7.45
C PRO A 4 -1.07 8.95 6.03
N LYS A 5 -1.71 10.11 5.90
CA LYS A 5 -1.95 10.75 4.60
C LYS A 5 -0.70 10.96 3.75
N LYS A 6 0.45 11.13 4.39
CA LYS A 6 1.72 11.35 3.67
C LYS A 6 2.14 10.18 2.78
N TYR A 7 1.57 8.99 2.99
CA TYR A 7 1.87 7.82 2.17
C TYR A 7 0.87 7.59 1.04
N HIS A 8 -0.17 8.43 0.94
CA HIS A 8 -1.23 8.26 -0.05
C HIS A 8 -0.71 8.20 -1.48
N GLU A 9 0.35 8.93 -1.80
CA GLU A 9 0.92 8.95 -3.15
C GLU A 9 1.54 7.62 -3.58
N PHE A 10 1.81 6.71 -2.65
CA PHE A 10 2.39 5.40 -2.93
C PHE A 10 1.37 4.27 -2.90
N ILE A 11 0.11 4.57 -2.65
CA ILE A 11 -0.94 3.57 -2.43
C ILE A 11 -2.00 3.71 -3.51
N PHE A 12 -2.07 2.72 -4.40
CA PHE A 12 -2.95 2.74 -5.57
C PHE A 12 -3.83 1.50 -5.62
N GLU A 13 -5.08 1.66 -6.08
CA GLU A 13 -5.94 0.52 -6.37
C GLU A 13 -5.27 -0.44 -7.33
N LYS A 14 -5.41 -1.74 -7.07
CA LYS A 14 -4.78 -2.85 -7.82
C LYS A 14 -3.26 -2.90 -7.72
N GLY A 15 -2.63 -1.99 -6.96
CA GLY A 15 -1.22 -2.06 -6.65
C GLY A 15 -0.94 -3.06 -5.54
N TYR A 16 0.32 -3.13 -5.12
CA TYR A 16 0.78 -4.05 -4.08
C TYR A 16 1.16 -3.31 -2.81
N ILE A 17 0.98 -3.98 -1.68
CA ILE A 17 1.40 -3.47 -0.38
C ILE A 17 1.77 -4.64 0.52
N GLY A 18 2.79 -4.46 1.37
CA GLY A 18 3.15 -5.45 2.37
C GLY A 18 2.41 -5.19 3.68
N VAL A 19 1.74 -6.19 4.20
CA VAL A 19 1.05 -6.13 5.49
C VAL A 19 1.55 -7.27 6.34
N ASN A 20 2.19 -6.97 7.46
CA ASN A 20 2.81 -7.94 8.35
C ASN A 20 3.74 -8.93 7.61
N GLY A 21 4.52 -8.40 6.65
CA GLY A 21 5.45 -9.21 5.86
C GLY A 21 4.82 -9.95 4.69
N CYS A 22 3.55 -9.74 4.41
CA CYS A 22 2.81 -10.43 3.36
C CYS A 22 2.47 -9.45 2.23
N SER A 23 2.87 -9.75 0.99
CA SER A 23 2.53 -8.92 -0.15
C SER A 23 1.09 -9.17 -0.58
N LEU A 24 0.29 -8.14 -0.61
CA LEU A 24 -1.13 -8.23 -0.91
C LEU A 24 -1.53 -7.22 -1.99
N THR A 25 -2.62 -7.51 -2.69
CA THR A 25 -3.16 -6.60 -3.69
C THR A 25 -4.13 -5.62 -3.02
N LEU A 26 -3.98 -4.35 -3.35
CA LEU A 26 -4.87 -3.29 -2.85
C LEU A 26 -6.21 -3.33 -3.56
N GLY A 27 -7.28 -3.17 -2.78
CA GLY A 27 -8.61 -2.91 -3.29
C GLY A 27 -8.86 -1.41 -3.39
N LYS A 28 -10.00 -0.95 -2.88
CA LYS A 28 -10.33 0.48 -2.87
C LYS A 28 -9.41 1.26 -1.95
N VAL A 29 -8.99 2.43 -2.42
CA VAL A 29 -8.12 3.34 -1.68
C VAL A 29 -8.83 4.68 -1.49
N ASN A 30 -8.88 5.15 -0.24
CA ASN A 30 -9.38 6.46 0.12
C ASN A 30 -8.20 7.34 0.58
N LYS A 31 -8.46 8.53 1.08
CA LYS A 31 -7.40 9.47 1.49
C LYS A 31 -6.46 8.91 2.56
N ASN A 32 -6.98 8.12 3.48
CA ASN A 32 -6.21 7.61 4.60
C ASN A 32 -6.58 6.17 4.99
N THR A 33 -7.31 5.47 4.11
CA THR A 33 -7.67 4.07 4.33
C THR A 33 -7.57 3.28 3.03
N PHE A 34 -7.35 1.99 3.13
CA PHE A 34 -7.41 1.09 1.98
C PHE A 34 -7.99 -0.26 2.39
N ASN A 35 -8.54 -0.95 1.40
CA ASN A 35 -9.01 -2.32 1.54
C ASN A 35 -8.00 -3.25 0.88
N ILE A 36 -7.93 -4.47 1.39
CA ILE A 36 -7.14 -5.54 0.78
C ILE A 36 -8.05 -6.73 0.51
N HIS A 37 -7.72 -7.48 -0.53
CA HIS A 37 -8.45 -8.69 -0.88
C HIS A 37 -7.69 -9.91 -0.37
N LEU A 38 -8.35 -10.70 0.46
CA LEU A 38 -7.79 -11.93 1.02
C LEU A 38 -8.55 -13.12 0.49
N ILE A 39 -7.81 -14.14 0.07
CA ILE A 39 -8.41 -15.43 -0.29
C ILE A 39 -8.23 -16.38 0.89
N PRO A 40 -9.07 -17.43 1.02
CA PRO A 40 -8.95 -18.37 2.15
C PRO A 40 -7.56 -18.96 2.31
N GLU A 41 -6.89 -19.24 1.21
CA GLU A 41 -5.53 -19.76 1.20
C GLU A 41 -4.54 -18.78 1.85
N THR A 42 -4.65 -17.48 1.54
CA THR A 42 -3.85 -16.44 2.17
C THR A 42 -4.07 -16.40 3.68
N LEU A 43 -5.32 -16.49 4.11
CA LEU A 43 -5.66 -16.49 5.53
C LEU A 43 -5.10 -17.71 6.26
N SER A 44 -5.02 -18.85 5.61
CA SER A 44 -4.52 -20.09 6.24
C SER A 44 -3.00 -20.13 6.39
N VAL A 45 -2.26 -19.42 5.52
CA VAL A 45 -0.79 -19.46 5.53
C VAL A 45 -0.14 -18.19 6.10
N THR A 46 -0.94 -17.19 6.49
CA THR A 46 -0.44 -15.93 7.05
C THR A 46 -0.97 -15.74 8.47
N ASN A 47 -0.50 -14.69 9.14
CA ASN A 47 -1.00 -14.34 10.47
C ASN A 47 -2.16 -13.33 10.42
N LEU A 48 -2.75 -13.12 9.25
CA LEU A 48 -3.75 -12.08 9.06
C LEU A 48 -5.14 -12.48 9.56
N ASP A 49 -5.43 -13.77 9.62
CA ASP A 49 -6.74 -14.28 10.09
C ASP A 49 -6.97 -14.04 11.60
N GLY A 50 -5.89 -13.81 12.35
CA GLY A 50 -5.98 -13.50 13.78
C GLY A 50 -6.25 -12.04 14.08
N LEU A 51 -6.33 -11.18 13.06
CA LEU A 51 -6.53 -9.74 13.26
C LEU A 51 -8.00 -9.41 13.44
N SER A 52 -8.26 -8.39 14.24
CA SER A 52 -9.59 -7.86 14.45
C SER A 52 -9.60 -6.36 14.23
N LYS A 53 -10.79 -5.76 14.16
CA LYS A 53 -10.94 -4.31 14.03
C LYS A 53 -10.23 -3.63 15.19
N GLY A 54 -9.41 -2.63 14.87
CA GLY A 54 -8.62 -1.90 15.85
C GLY A 54 -7.21 -2.45 16.07
N SER A 55 -6.89 -3.64 15.50
CA SER A 55 -5.53 -4.16 15.56
C SER A 55 -4.58 -3.31 14.73
N SER A 56 -3.33 -3.18 15.20
CA SER A 56 -2.27 -2.53 14.44
C SER A 56 -1.54 -3.54 13.57
N VAL A 57 -1.14 -3.11 12.38
CA VAL A 57 -0.38 -3.94 11.45
C VAL A 57 0.83 -3.17 10.96
N ASN A 58 1.88 -3.89 10.59
CA ASN A 58 3.04 -3.31 9.92
C ASN A 58 2.75 -3.22 8.43
N VAL A 59 2.94 -2.05 7.86
CA VAL A 59 2.69 -1.79 6.43
C VAL A 59 3.99 -1.40 5.77
N GLU A 60 4.33 -2.08 4.67
CA GLU A 60 5.48 -1.76 3.85
C GLU A 60 5.01 -1.33 2.46
N ILE A 61 5.46 -0.16 2.02
CA ILE A 61 5.16 0.33 0.69
C ILE A 61 6.03 -0.40 -0.31
N ASP A 62 5.44 -0.86 -1.41
CA ASP A 62 6.16 -1.56 -2.46
C ASP A 62 7.29 -0.69 -3.02
N GLN A 63 8.52 -1.23 -3.04
CA GLN A 63 9.71 -0.49 -3.45
C GLN A 63 9.62 -0.04 -4.91
N ASN A 64 9.05 -0.85 -5.79
CA ASN A 64 8.87 -0.47 -7.18
C ASN A 64 7.92 0.72 -7.32
N THR A 65 6.86 0.76 -6.51
CA THR A 65 5.93 1.89 -6.47
C THR A 65 6.64 3.16 -6.03
N ILE A 66 7.46 3.10 -4.98
CA ILE A 66 8.24 4.24 -4.51
C ILE A 66 9.15 4.76 -5.63
N SER A 67 9.87 3.88 -6.30
CA SER A 67 10.80 4.25 -7.37
C SER A 67 10.08 4.93 -8.54
N ILE A 68 8.93 4.39 -8.94
CA ILE A 68 8.14 4.96 -10.05
C ILE A 68 7.61 6.35 -9.68
N VAL A 69 7.01 6.50 -8.51
CA VAL A 69 6.46 7.78 -8.06
C VAL A 69 7.55 8.83 -7.94
N GLU A 70 8.68 8.50 -7.32
CA GLU A 70 9.80 9.42 -7.17
C GLU A 70 10.38 9.85 -8.53
N THR A 71 10.48 8.92 -9.48
CA THR A 71 10.96 9.20 -10.82
C THR A 71 10.02 10.16 -11.55
N VAL A 72 8.71 9.93 -11.48
CA VAL A 72 7.71 10.81 -12.10
C VAL A 72 7.78 12.22 -11.50
N LYS A 73 7.86 12.33 -10.18
CA LYS A 73 7.96 13.62 -9.50
C LYS A 73 9.22 14.38 -9.94
N ARG A 74 10.34 13.70 -10.03
CA ARG A 74 11.60 14.30 -10.47
C ARG A 74 11.53 14.78 -11.92
N THR A 75 10.93 13.99 -12.81
CA THR A 75 10.75 14.33 -14.21
C THR A 75 9.88 15.58 -14.37
N LEU A 76 8.77 15.66 -13.64
CA LEU A 76 7.87 16.82 -13.68
C LEU A 76 8.58 18.07 -13.15
N ALA A 77 9.36 17.96 -12.10
CA ALA A 77 10.13 19.09 -11.56
C ALA A 77 11.14 19.60 -12.59
N THR A 78 11.82 18.70 -13.30
CA THR A 78 12.77 19.07 -14.36
C THR A 78 12.08 19.81 -15.51
N GLN A 79 10.89 19.36 -15.92
CA GLN A 79 10.11 20.01 -16.97
C GLN A 79 9.67 21.41 -16.56
N LYS A 80 9.33 21.62 -15.30
CA LYS A 80 8.94 22.94 -14.79
C LYS A 80 10.10 23.95 -14.82
N LEU A 81 11.32 23.49 -14.75
CA LEU A 81 12.51 24.34 -14.75
C LEU A 81 12.92 24.80 -16.15
N ARG A 82 12.31 24.24 -17.18
CA ARG A 82 12.50 24.64 -18.57
C ARG A 82 11.50 25.75 -18.96
#